data_249b2f85491ae3997c330a10ad3bcd99
#
_entry.id   249b2f85491ae3997c330a10ad3bcd99
#
_cell.length_a   1.000
_cell.length_b   1.000
_cell.length_c   1.000
_cell.angle_alpha   90.00
_cell.angle_beta   90.00
_cell.angle_gamma   90.00
#
_symmetry.space_group_name_H-M   'P 1'
#
loop_
_entity.id
_entity.type
_entity.pdbx_description
1 polymer ?
#
loop_
_entity_poly.entity_id
_entity_poly.type
_entity_poly.pdbx_seq_one_letter_code
_entity_poly.pdbx_strand_id
1 'polypeptide(L)'
;TGRTPNVVITIPVVVHVIHSGQNVGTGRNISNARVLSQITVLNQDFRRMINTPGYNTNSVGADIEVEFCFAQQDPDGNATNGINRVNLNTESWGETAVENTLKPQTQWDPTRYFNIWVCKFGGDLDGVLGYAQFPDSSGLGGINTTNGNANTDGVIIGYQFFGSSDIYPNGTYEAPYDKGRTATHEIGHCFGLRHIWGDNTSCTVNTTDSNKDYCPDTPAANTAHYGCETGSNTCTAAAGNDMV
;
A
#
# COMPACT_ATOMS: atom_id res chain seq x y z
N THR A 1 31.17 -3.12 6.10
CA THR A 1 30.21 -2.00 6.18
C THR A 1 29.37 -2.24 7.40
N GLY A 2 29.62 -1.44 8.45
CA GLY A 2 28.93 -1.57 9.74
C GLY A 2 27.46 -1.22 9.56
N ARG A 3 26.57 -2.15 9.92
CA ARG A 3 25.15 -1.89 10.07
C ARG A 3 25.01 -0.88 11.21
N THR A 4 24.40 0.26 10.94
CA THR A 4 23.96 1.16 12.02
C THR A 4 23.05 0.39 12.98
N PRO A 5 23.04 0.70 14.29
CA PRO A 5 22.16 0.02 15.23
C PRO A 5 20.71 0.10 14.72
N ASN A 6 19.97 -0.99 14.86
CA ASN A 6 18.59 -1.16 14.46
C ASN A 6 17.73 -0.04 15.06
N VAL A 7 17.48 0.99 14.24
CA VAL A 7 16.55 2.06 14.61
C VAL A 7 15.25 1.79 13.86
N VAL A 8 14.22 1.41 14.59
CA VAL A 8 12.88 1.26 14.04
C VAL A 8 12.32 2.64 13.75
N ILE A 9 11.92 2.86 12.50
CA ILE A 9 11.26 4.09 12.07
C ILE A 9 9.77 3.94 12.29
N THR A 10 9.20 4.77 13.15
CA THR A 10 7.74 4.77 13.39
C THR A 10 7.09 5.87 12.54
N ILE A 11 6.15 5.48 11.70
CA ILE A 11 5.43 6.37 10.78
C ILE A 11 4.02 6.64 11.32
N PRO A 12 3.67 7.90 11.64
CA PRO A 12 2.32 8.26 12.05
C PRO A 12 1.37 8.24 10.84
N VAL A 13 0.31 7.44 10.94
CA VAL A 13 -0.68 7.22 9.89
C VAL A 13 -1.98 7.91 10.22
N VAL A 14 -2.61 8.52 9.23
CA VAL A 14 -4.03 8.86 9.25
C VAL A 14 -4.77 8.03 8.22
N VAL A 15 -5.88 7.40 8.63
CA VAL A 15 -6.77 6.67 7.72
C VAL A 15 -8.03 7.51 7.48
N HIS A 16 -8.15 8.02 6.26
CA HIS A 16 -9.32 8.77 5.79
C HIS A 16 -10.39 7.80 5.32
N VAL A 17 -11.41 7.58 6.12
CA VAL A 17 -12.57 6.75 5.77
C VAL A 17 -13.60 7.61 5.09
N ILE A 18 -13.66 7.51 3.75
CA ILE A 18 -14.56 8.32 2.93
C ILE A 18 -15.90 7.61 2.75
N HIS A 19 -16.97 8.28 3.12
CA HIS A 19 -18.32 7.72 3.09
C HIS A 19 -19.36 8.72 2.54
N SER A 20 -20.59 8.26 2.34
CA SER A 20 -21.72 9.07 1.87
C SER A 20 -22.92 9.02 2.84
N GLY A 21 -22.61 9.09 4.15
CA GLY A 21 -23.64 9.15 5.20
C GLY A 21 -23.95 7.82 5.89
N GLN A 22 -23.29 6.70 5.53
CA GLN A 22 -23.49 5.42 6.22
C GLN A 22 -23.07 5.51 7.70
N ASN A 23 -23.73 4.74 8.54
CA ASN A 23 -23.32 4.56 9.93
C ASN A 23 -21.95 3.85 10.00
N VAL A 24 -21.17 4.14 11.03
CA VAL A 24 -19.88 3.48 11.29
C VAL A 24 -20.07 1.96 11.37
N GLY A 25 -19.25 1.24 10.65
CA GLY A 25 -19.33 -0.22 10.53
C GLY A 25 -20.21 -0.71 9.38
N THR A 26 -20.81 0.19 8.60
CA THR A 26 -21.69 -0.17 7.48
C THR A 26 -21.09 0.27 6.14
N GLY A 27 -20.95 -0.68 5.22
CA GLY A 27 -20.45 -0.44 3.87
C GLY A 27 -19.07 0.22 3.89
N ARG A 28 -18.93 1.33 3.15
CA ARG A 28 -17.68 2.07 3.04
C ARG A 28 -17.28 2.86 4.30
N ASN A 29 -18.21 3.12 5.22
CA ASN A 29 -17.88 3.68 6.53
C ASN A 29 -17.45 2.57 7.49
N ILE A 30 -16.33 1.93 7.16
CA ILE A 30 -15.80 0.75 7.84
C ILE A 30 -15.55 1.00 9.34
N SER A 31 -15.62 -0.05 10.17
CA SER A 31 -15.45 0.06 11.62
C SER A 31 -14.01 0.39 12.03
N ASN A 32 -13.84 0.95 13.23
CA ASN A 32 -12.50 1.19 13.80
C ASN A 32 -11.70 -0.11 13.94
N ALA A 33 -12.36 -1.20 14.34
CA ALA A 33 -11.70 -2.50 14.48
C ALA A 33 -11.15 -3.02 13.15
N ARG A 34 -11.87 -2.77 12.04
CA ARG A 34 -11.38 -3.09 10.70
C ARG A 34 -10.17 -2.24 10.31
N VAL A 35 -10.21 -0.94 10.61
CA VAL A 35 -9.06 -0.05 10.38
C VAL A 35 -7.85 -0.50 11.19
N LEU A 36 -8.06 -0.86 12.46
CA LEU A 36 -6.99 -1.38 13.32
C LEU A 36 -6.38 -2.68 12.77
N SER A 37 -7.22 -3.58 12.22
CA SER A 37 -6.72 -4.83 11.63
C SER A 37 -5.75 -4.59 10.46
N GLN A 38 -5.97 -3.52 9.68
CA GLN A 38 -5.05 -3.15 8.60
C GLN A 38 -3.69 -2.70 9.13
N ILE A 39 -3.66 -1.82 10.13
CA ILE A 39 -2.38 -1.36 10.71
C ILE A 39 -1.63 -2.54 11.36
N THR A 40 -2.37 -3.49 11.95
CA THR A 40 -1.77 -4.72 12.47
C THR A 40 -1.08 -5.52 11.36
N VAL A 41 -1.75 -5.71 10.19
CA VAL A 41 -1.15 -6.40 9.04
C VAL A 41 0.09 -5.67 8.53
N LEU A 42 0.02 -4.35 8.37
CA LEU A 42 1.18 -3.56 7.94
C LEU A 42 2.40 -3.80 8.84
N ASN A 43 2.20 -3.76 10.16
CA ASN A 43 3.30 -4.01 11.10
C ASN A 43 3.80 -5.46 11.05
N GLN A 44 2.92 -6.44 10.85
CA GLN A 44 3.33 -7.82 10.66
C GLN A 44 4.22 -7.99 9.41
N ASP A 45 3.87 -7.34 8.32
CA ASP A 45 4.55 -7.46 7.04
C ASP A 45 5.88 -6.71 7.02
N PHE A 46 5.85 -5.42 7.32
CA PHE A 46 7.02 -4.54 7.25
C PHE A 46 8.07 -4.84 8.33
N ARG A 47 7.66 -5.51 9.42
CA ARG A 47 8.56 -6.01 10.47
C ARG A 47 8.89 -7.49 10.33
N ARG A 48 8.45 -8.15 9.24
CA ARG A 48 8.65 -9.61 9.08
C ARG A 48 8.38 -10.36 10.39
N MET A 49 7.25 -10.09 11.02
CA MET A 49 6.99 -10.45 12.41
C MET A 49 6.80 -11.96 12.55
N ILE A 50 7.64 -12.61 13.37
CA ILE A 50 7.61 -14.06 13.62
C ILE A 50 6.23 -14.50 14.14
N ASN A 51 5.78 -15.68 13.74
CA ASN A 51 4.47 -16.27 14.06
C ASN A 51 3.27 -15.48 13.53
N THR A 52 3.46 -14.70 12.49
CA THR A 52 2.39 -14.03 11.76
C THR A 52 2.47 -14.35 10.26
N PRO A 53 1.40 -14.11 9.49
CA PRO A 53 1.46 -14.27 8.03
C PRO A 53 2.47 -13.35 7.32
N GLY A 54 2.98 -12.31 7.98
CA GLY A 54 4.06 -11.45 7.47
C GLY A 54 5.45 -12.09 7.52
N TYR A 55 5.58 -13.22 8.21
CA TYR A 55 6.86 -13.92 8.34
C TYR A 55 7.06 -14.94 7.22
N ASN A 56 8.26 -15.00 6.68
CA ASN A 56 8.73 -16.06 5.80
C ASN A 56 10.12 -16.53 6.23
N THR A 57 10.46 -17.77 5.87
CA THR A 57 11.76 -18.38 6.19
C THR A 57 12.82 -18.17 5.12
N ASN A 58 12.49 -17.42 4.05
CA ASN A 58 13.43 -17.18 2.97
C ASN A 58 14.66 -16.40 3.50
N SER A 59 15.85 -16.82 3.11
CA SER A 59 17.11 -16.20 3.54
C SER A 59 17.29 -14.75 3.06
N VAL A 60 16.61 -14.36 1.97
CA VAL A 60 16.63 -13.00 1.45
C VAL A 60 15.50 -12.13 2.02
N GLY A 61 14.58 -12.71 2.78
CA GLY A 61 13.54 -11.95 3.46
C GLY A 61 14.14 -11.01 4.51
N ALA A 62 13.66 -9.78 4.61
CA ALA A 62 14.18 -8.76 5.51
C ALA A 62 13.09 -8.15 6.39
N ASP A 63 13.43 -7.81 7.62
CA ASP A 63 12.73 -6.81 8.43
C ASP A 63 13.25 -5.44 7.97
N ILE A 64 12.39 -4.60 7.44
CA ILE A 64 12.78 -3.27 6.95
C ILE A 64 12.81 -2.21 8.04
N GLU A 65 12.49 -2.61 9.28
CA GLU A 65 12.58 -1.76 10.48
C GLU A 65 11.65 -0.53 10.43
N VAL A 66 10.49 -0.66 9.76
CA VAL A 66 9.44 0.36 9.69
C VAL A 66 8.21 -0.12 10.43
N GLU A 67 7.66 0.73 11.28
CA GLU A 67 6.38 0.51 11.99
C GLU A 67 5.39 1.64 11.70
N PHE A 68 4.12 1.29 11.69
CA PHE A 68 3.02 2.23 11.53
C PHE A 68 2.26 2.39 12.84
N CYS A 69 2.03 3.61 13.26
CA CYS A 69 1.16 3.93 14.39
C CYS A 69 0.10 4.94 13.96
N PHE A 70 -1.05 4.93 14.63
CA PHE A 70 -2.04 5.98 14.39
C PHE A 70 -1.53 7.35 14.87
N ALA A 71 -1.81 8.38 14.07
CA ALA A 71 -1.63 9.77 14.50
C ALA A 71 -2.42 10.02 15.79
N GLN A 72 -1.79 10.67 16.76
CA GLN A 72 -2.41 11.00 18.06
C GLN A 72 -2.81 12.48 18.15
N GLN A 73 -2.37 13.29 17.20
CA GLN A 73 -2.71 14.70 17.09
C GLN A 73 -3.15 14.97 15.64
N ASP A 74 -4.24 15.72 15.47
CA ASP A 74 -4.70 16.17 14.16
C ASP A 74 -3.94 17.42 13.67
N PRO A 75 -4.16 17.91 12.43
CA PRO A 75 -3.48 19.12 11.93
C PRO A 75 -3.74 20.39 12.74
N ASP A 76 -4.87 20.45 13.44
CA ASP A 76 -5.24 21.60 14.28
C ASP A 76 -4.69 21.49 15.71
N GLY A 77 -3.96 20.41 16.03
CA GLY A 77 -3.35 20.18 17.33
C GLY A 77 -4.25 19.49 18.35
N ASN A 78 -5.45 19.04 17.96
CA ASN A 78 -6.35 18.32 18.85
C ASN A 78 -5.99 16.83 18.94
N ALA A 79 -6.38 16.17 20.02
CA ALA A 79 -6.22 14.73 20.15
C ALA A 79 -7.07 13.97 19.12
N THR A 80 -6.49 12.94 18.49
CA THR A 80 -7.17 12.08 17.51
C THR A 80 -6.81 10.62 17.74
N ASN A 81 -7.62 9.72 17.18
CA ASN A 81 -7.31 8.29 17.11
C ASN A 81 -6.73 7.89 15.74
N GLY A 82 -6.35 8.85 14.89
CA GLY A 82 -5.80 8.62 13.57
C GLY A 82 -6.79 8.12 12.52
N ILE A 83 -8.09 8.11 12.80
CA ILE A 83 -9.14 7.74 11.85
C ILE A 83 -9.98 8.97 11.53
N ASN A 84 -9.75 9.54 10.37
CA ASN A 84 -10.49 10.70 9.87
C ASN A 84 -11.68 10.25 9.02
N ARG A 85 -12.92 10.42 9.54
CA ARG A 85 -14.15 10.04 8.84
C ARG A 85 -14.74 11.24 8.13
N VAL A 86 -14.82 11.15 6.79
CA VAL A 86 -15.28 12.28 5.97
C VAL A 86 -16.49 11.86 5.14
N ASN A 87 -17.60 12.53 5.35
CA ASN A 87 -18.79 12.39 4.51
C ASN A 87 -18.71 13.38 3.34
N LEU A 88 -18.43 12.87 2.14
CA LEU A 88 -18.40 13.66 0.92
C LEU A 88 -19.68 13.52 0.08
N ASN A 89 -20.71 12.83 0.58
CA ASN A 89 -21.99 12.60 -0.10
C ASN A 89 -21.85 11.97 -1.50
N THR A 90 -20.74 11.28 -1.76
CA THR A 90 -20.43 10.65 -3.06
C THR A 90 -20.38 9.14 -2.89
N GLU A 91 -21.14 8.44 -3.75
CA GLU A 91 -21.33 6.99 -3.64
C GLU A 91 -20.10 6.19 -4.10
N SER A 92 -19.40 6.66 -5.12
CA SER A 92 -18.18 6.02 -5.65
C SER A 92 -17.30 7.05 -6.34
N TRP A 93 -16.03 6.74 -6.48
CA TRP A 93 -14.99 7.64 -6.93
C TRP A 93 -14.22 7.02 -8.10
N GLY A 94 -14.12 7.74 -9.21
CA GLY A 94 -13.16 7.48 -10.29
C GLY A 94 -11.86 8.25 -10.07
N GLU A 95 -10.81 7.90 -10.81
CA GLU A 95 -9.45 8.42 -10.62
C GLU A 95 -9.39 9.96 -10.64
N THR A 96 -9.97 10.59 -11.66
CA THR A 96 -10.00 12.06 -11.76
C THR A 96 -10.62 12.72 -10.52
N ALA A 97 -11.70 12.16 -9.99
CA ALA A 97 -12.38 12.72 -8.81
C ALA A 97 -11.59 12.44 -7.53
N VAL A 98 -10.90 11.31 -7.45
CA VAL A 98 -9.99 11.00 -6.34
C VAL A 98 -8.87 12.02 -6.29
N GLU A 99 -8.15 12.24 -7.40
CA GLU A 99 -6.95 13.08 -7.43
C GLU A 99 -7.25 14.57 -7.35
N ASN A 100 -8.37 15.04 -7.91
CA ASN A 100 -8.68 16.46 -7.96
C ASN A 100 -9.65 16.93 -6.88
N THR A 101 -10.30 16.01 -6.16
CA THR A 101 -11.32 16.38 -5.17
C THR A 101 -11.13 15.66 -3.85
N LEU A 102 -11.18 14.32 -3.83
CA LEU A 102 -11.18 13.55 -2.59
C LEU A 102 -9.90 13.76 -1.80
N LYS A 103 -8.75 13.48 -2.40
CA LYS A 103 -7.45 13.60 -1.73
C LYS A 103 -7.17 15.05 -1.31
N PRO A 104 -7.22 16.07 -2.22
CA PRO A 104 -6.90 17.45 -1.85
C PRO A 104 -7.77 18.04 -0.75
N GLN A 105 -9.03 17.62 -0.65
CA GLN A 105 -9.95 18.12 0.39
C GLN A 105 -9.76 17.48 1.76
N THR A 106 -9.11 16.30 1.82
CA THR A 106 -9.08 15.49 3.04
C THR A 106 -7.69 15.23 3.56
N GLN A 107 -6.67 15.49 2.75
CA GLN A 107 -5.27 15.21 3.10
C GLN A 107 -4.84 15.96 4.37
N TRP A 108 -4.07 15.27 5.20
CA TRP A 108 -3.27 15.88 6.24
C TRP A 108 -1.84 16.09 5.73
N ASP A 109 -1.11 17.04 6.29
CA ASP A 109 0.24 17.41 5.87
C ASP A 109 1.15 16.17 5.70
N PRO A 110 1.56 15.82 4.46
CA PRO A 110 2.32 14.61 4.17
C PRO A 110 3.73 14.62 4.77
N THR A 111 4.22 15.78 5.20
CA THR A 111 5.51 15.86 5.93
C THR A 111 5.42 15.38 7.37
N ARG A 112 4.20 15.19 7.87
CA ARG A 112 3.92 14.79 9.26
C ARG A 112 3.12 13.51 9.37
N TYR A 113 2.31 13.17 8.35
CA TYR A 113 1.38 12.05 8.37
C TYR A 113 1.47 11.25 7.09
N PHE A 114 1.48 9.93 7.21
CA PHE A 114 1.26 9.05 6.08
C PHE A 114 -0.25 8.93 5.84
N ASN A 115 -0.72 9.43 4.69
CA ASN A 115 -2.13 9.45 4.35
C ASN A 115 -2.56 8.14 3.69
N ILE A 116 -3.57 7.48 4.24
CA ILE A 116 -4.22 6.31 3.65
C ILE A 116 -5.70 6.63 3.46
N TRP A 117 -6.17 6.62 2.22
CA TRP A 117 -7.59 6.80 1.93
C TRP A 117 -8.27 5.46 1.70
N VAL A 118 -9.51 5.37 2.19
CA VAL A 118 -10.39 4.21 2.02
C VAL A 118 -11.73 4.71 1.49
N CYS A 119 -12.09 4.29 0.27
CA CYS A 119 -13.34 4.71 -0.36
C CYS A 119 -13.95 3.57 -1.18
N LYS A 120 -15.13 3.81 -1.78
CA LYS A 120 -15.65 2.94 -2.83
C LYS A 120 -15.18 3.46 -4.17
N PHE A 121 -14.48 2.62 -4.91
CA PHE A 121 -14.12 2.90 -6.30
C PHE A 121 -15.32 2.74 -7.24
N GLY A 122 -15.26 3.38 -8.40
CA GLY A 122 -16.26 3.31 -9.45
C GLY A 122 -15.74 3.95 -10.74
N GLY A 123 -16.48 3.76 -11.85
CA GLY A 123 -16.06 4.28 -13.14
C GLY A 123 -14.79 3.62 -13.66
N ASP A 124 -13.77 4.41 -13.95
CA ASP A 124 -12.45 3.96 -14.43
C ASP A 124 -11.63 3.19 -13.37
N LEU A 125 -12.02 3.27 -12.11
CA LEU A 125 -11.41 2.49 -11.02
C LEU A 125 -12.20 1.22 -10.67
N ASP A 126 -13.23 0.84 -11.42
CA ASP A 126 -13.94 -0.42 -11.19
C ASP A 126 -12.98 -1.61 -11.38
N GLY A 127 -12.88 -2.46 -10.37
CA GLY A 127 -11.96 -3.61 -10.35
C GLY A 127 -10.55 -3.31 -9.88
N VAL A 128 -10.20 -2.05 -9.67
CA VAL A 128 -8.93 -1.66 -9.04
C VAL A 128 -9.01 -1.91 -7.53
N LEU A 129 -7.97 -2.51 -6.96
CA LEU A 129 -7.92 -2.83 -5.53
C LEU A 129 -7.43 -1.63 -4.72
N GLY A 130 -6.44 -0.93 -5.24
CA GLY A 130 -5.80 0.25 -4.66
C GLY A 130 -4.78 0.82 -5.63
N TYR A 131 -4.22 1.95 -5.28
CA TYR A 131 -3.05 2.49 -5.95
C TYR A 131 -2.29 3.48 -5.05
N ALA A 132 -1.05 3.73 -5.41
CA ALA A 132 -0.12 4.56 -4.67
C ALA A 132 0.47 5.67 -5.55
N GLN A 133 0.90 6.74 -4.90
CA GLN A 133 1.82 7.70 -5.50
C GLN A 133 3.24 7.28 -5.17
N PHE A 134 4.12 7.18 -6.18
CA PHE A 134 5.55 7.02 -5.94
C PHE A 134 6.15 8.25 -5.27
N PRO A 135 7.23 8.10 -4.49
CA PRO A 135 7.87 9.25 -3.83
C PRO A 135 8.39 10.23 -4.87
N ASP A 136 7.99 11.49 -4.75
CA ASP A 136 8.52 12.57 -5.58
C ASP A 136 9.93 12.94 -5.15
N SER A 137 10.75 13.36 -6.11
CA SER A 137 12.12 13.87 -5.86
C SER A 137 13.00 12.93 -5.02
N SER A 138 12.74 11.62 -5.09
CA SER A 138 13.48 10.62 -4.31
C SER A 138 14.96 10.50 -4.71
N GLY A 139 15.34 10.93 -5.92
CA GLY A 139 16.67 10.71 -6.50
C GLY A 139 16.97 9.25 -6.88
N LEU A 140 16.01 8.34 -6.68
CA LEU A 140 16.14 6.94 -7.04
C LEU A 140 15.94 6.73 -8.53
N GLY A 141 16.79 5.89 -9.16
CA GLY A 141 16.62 5.55 -10.56
C GLY A 141 15.26 4.91 -10.81
N GLY A 142 14.59 5.36 -11.88
CA GLY A 142 13.30 4.78 -12.29
C GLY A 142 12.06 5.30 -11.60
N ILE A 143 12.16 6.16 -10.60
CA ILE A 143 11.01 6.73 -9.87
C ILE A 143 10.95 8.27 -9.93
N ASN A 144 11.71 8.88 -10.81
CA ASN A 144 11.84 10.35 -10.90
C ASN A 144 10.76 11.03 -11.74
N THR A 145 9.71 10.33 -12.11
CA THR A 145 8.75 10.82 -13.11
C THR A 145 7.36 11.03 -12.56
N THR A 146 7.19 10.94 -11.28
CA THR A 146 5.86 11.07 -10.71
C THR A 146 5.45 12.52 -10.70
N ASN A 147 4.36 12.77 -11.36
CA ASN A 147 3.67 14.06 -11.35
C ASN A 147 2.78 14.20 -10.09
N GLY A 148 3.12 13.47 -9.03
CA GLY A 148 2.37 13.52 -7.80
C GLY A 148 2.51 14.86 -7.12
N ASN A 149 1.40 15.50 -6.83
CA ASN A 149 1.37 16.71 -6.03
C ASN A 149 1.45 16.36 -4.54
N ALA A 150 2.00 17.25 -3.74
CA ALA A 150 2.03 17.06 -2.29
C ALA A 150 0.62 16.87 -1.68
N ASN A 151 -0.41 17.42 -2.30
CA ASN A 151 -1.80 17.32 -1.86
C ASN A 151 -2.51 16.01 -2.27
N THR A 152 -1.79 15.07 -2.90
CA THR A 152 -2.28 13.73 -3.23
C THR A 152 -1.37 12.62 -2.71
N ASP A 153 -0.35 12.97 -1.93
CA ASP A 153 0.67 12.04 -1.44
C ASP A 153 0.11 11.01 -0.46
N GLY A 154 0.31 9.74 -0.76
CA GLY A 154 -0.15 8.59 0.01
C GLY A 154 -0.71 7.46 -0.85
N VAL A 155 -1.50 6.58 -0.21
CA VAL A 155 -2.14 5.43 -0.86
C VAL A 155 -3.65 5.49 -0.72
N ILE A 156 -4.36 4.95 -1.72
CA ILE A 156 -5.81 4.81 -1.67
C ILE A 156 -6.22 3.36 -1.95
N ILE A 157 -7.13 2.84 -1.15
CA ILE A 157 -7.56 1.43 -1.19
C ILE A 157 -9.09 1.37 -1.28
N GLY A 158 -9.58 0.50 -2.14
CA GLY A 158 -11.01 0.18 -2.17
C GLY A 158 -11.45 -0.41 -0.82
N TYR A 159 -12.58 0.08 -0.27
CA TYR A 159 -12.98 -0.30 1.09
C TYR A 159 -13.17 -1.81 1.30
N GLN A 160 -13.48 -2.57 0.24
CA GLN A 160 -13.64 -4.03 0.30
C GLN A 160 -12.31 -4.77 0.52
N PHE A 161 -11.19 -4.14 0.17
CA PHE A 161 -9.83 -4.69 0.19
C PHE A 161 -8.98 -4.17 1.36
N PHE A 162 -9.57 -3.34 2.22
CA PHE A 162 -8.89 -2.74 3.36
C PHE A 162 -9.21 -3.46 4.67
N GLY A 163 -8.20 -3.79 5.45
CA GLY A 163 -8.31 -4.58 6.67
C GLY A 163 -8.19 -6.08 6.42
N SER A 164 -8.16 -6.87 7.49
CA SER A 164 -7.96 -8.31 7.42
C SER A 164 -9.11 -9.09 8.01
N SER A 165 -9.69 -10.01 7.23
CA SER A 165 -10.73 -10.93 7.68
C SER A 165 -10.23 -11.97 8.69
N ASP A 166 -8.92 -12.25 8.72
CA ASP A 166 -8.31 -13.14 9.71
C ASP A 166 -8.29 -12.50 11.11
N ILE A 167 -8.16 -11.16 11.17
CA ILE A 167 -8.09 -10.42 12.43
C ILE A 167 -9.47 -9.87 12.82
N TYR A 168 -10.24 -9.39 11.85
CA TYR A 168 -11.59 -8.85 12.07
C TYR A 168 -12.57 -9.49 11.06
N PRO A 169 -13.11 -10.67 11.35
CA PRO A 169 -13.95 -11.42 10.40
C PRO A 169 -15.35 -10.80 10.16
N ASN A 170 -15.80 -9.88 11.01
CA ASN A 170 -17.13 -9.27 10.91
C ASN A 170 -17.22 -8.12 9.88
N GLY A 171 -16.15 -7.88 9.09
CA GLY A 171 -16.15 -6.91 8.01
C GLY A 171 -16.79 -7.45 6.73
N THR A 172 -17.20 -6.55 5.84
CA THR A 172 -17.58 -6.93 4.46
C THR A 172 -16.34 -6.82 3.58
N TYR A 173 -15.79 -7.96 3.17
CA TYR A 173 -14.59 -8.05 2.35
C TYR A 173 -14.90 -8.71 1.00
N GLU A 174 -13.98 -8.59 0.07
CA GLU A 174 -14.02 -9.27 -1.21
C GLU A 174 -12.82 -10.22 -1.33
N ALA A 175 -13.10 -11.54 -1.26
CA ALA A 175 -12.08 -12.56 -1.39
C ALA A 175 -11.61 -12.68 -2.86
N PRO A 176 -10.34 -13.01 -3.10
CA PRO A 176 -9.29 -13.41 -2.14
C PRO A 176 -8.49 -12.22 -1.56
N TYR A 177 -8.88 -10.99 -1.79
CA TYR A 177 -8.13 -9.77 -1.43
C TYR A 177 -8.52 -9.24 -0.04
N ASP A 178 -8.85 -10.13 0.88
CA ASP A 178 -9.45 -9.84 2.19
C ASP A 178 -8.46 -9.94 3.37
N LYS A 179 -7.15 -10.04 3.10
CA LYS A 179 -6.12 -10.24 4.11
C LYS A 179 -5.29 -8.98 4.42
N GLY A 180 -5.67 -7.83 3.89
CA GLY A 180 -4.99 -6.55 4.08
C GLY A 180 -3.71 -6.35 3.24
N ARG A 181 -3.42 -7.28 2.31
CA ARG A 181 -2.17 -7.25 1.54
C ARG A 181 -2.19 -6.25 0.39
N THR A 182 -3.35 -5.80 -0.05
CA THR A 182 -3.46 -4.68 -0.99
C THR A 182 -2.77 -3.44 -0.43
N ALA A 183 -3.06 -3.05 0.81
CA ALA A 183 -2.41 -1.88 1.41
C ALA A 183 -0.90 -2.08 1.60
N THR A 184 -0.44 -3.29 1.96
CA THR A 184 0.99 -3.61 2.03
C THR A 184 1.68 -3.40 0.67
N HIS A 185 1.06 -3.84 -0.42
CA HIS A 185 1.53 -3.69 -1.79
C HIS A 185 1.64 -2.20 -2.18
N GLU A 186 0.57 -1.44 -1.99
CA GLU A 186 0.54 -0.01 -2.37
C GLU A 186 1.54 0.82 -1.54
N ILE A 187 1.71 0.52 -0.26
CA ILE A 187 2.72 1.18 0.56
C ILE A 187 4.14 0.81 0.10
N GLY A 188 4.35 -0.42 -0.39
CA GLY A 188 5.59 -0.79 -1.06
C GLY A 188 5.93 0.15 -2.22
N HIS A 189 4.94 0.49 -3.06
CA HIS A 189 5.11 1.47 -4.13
C HIS A 189 5.43 2.87 -3.58
N CYS A 190 4.76 3.32 -2.52
CA CYS A 190 5.11 4.57 -1.85
C CYS A 190 6.55 4.60 -1.34
N PHE A 191 7.13 3.46 -1.01
CA PHE A 191 8.54 3.34 -0.62
C PHE A 191 9.49 3.13 -1.82
N GLY A 192 8.97 3.24 -3.03
CA GLY A 192 9.75 3.18 -4.26
C GLY A 192 9.90 1.80 -4.87
N LEU A 193 9.24 0.77 -4.34
CA LEU A 193 9.27 -0.56 -4.95
C LEU A 193 8.41 -0.61 -6.20
N ARG A 194 8.92 -1.23 -7.25
CA ARG A 194 8.19 -1.53 -8.47
C ARG A 194 7.70 -2.97 -8.48
N HIS A 195 6.80 -3.28 -9.41
CA HIS A 195 6.47 -4.67 -9.71
C HIS A 195 7.72 -5.42 -10.18
N ILE A 196 7.85 -6.67 -9.81
CA ILE A 196 9.04 -7.50 -10.13
C ILE A 196 9.28 -7.67 -11.63
N TRP A 197 8.26 -7.52 -12.48
CA TRP A 197 8.39 -7.54 -13.93
C TRP A 197 8.66 -6.14 -14.53
N GLY A 198 8.76 -5.09 -13.70
CA GLY A 198 9.03 -3.71 -14.12
C GLY A 198 8.01 -3.13 -15.10
N ASP A 199 6.78 -3.66 -15.09
CA ASP A 199 5.67 -3.28 -15.99
C ASP A 199 6.00 -3.38 -17.49
N ASN A 200 6.84 -4.34 -17.85
CA ASN A 200 7.22 -4.61 -19.23
C ASN A 200 7.50 -6.11 -19.47
N THR A 201 7.73 -6.48 -20.72
CA THR A 201 7.95 -7.88 -21.15
C THR A 201 9.43 -8.25 -21.29
N SER A 202 10.38 -7.42 -20.89
CA SER A 202 11.81 -7.69 -21.01
C SER A 202 12.30 -8.61 -19.89
N CYS A 203 13.16 -9.56 -20.21
CA CYS A 203 13.86 -10.41 -19.24
C CYS A 203 15.25 -9.86 -18.84
N THR A 204 15.55 -8.61 -19.15
CA THR A 204 16.84 -8.01 -18.80
C THR A 204 16.82 -7.50 -17.37
N VAL A 205 17.72 -8.00 -16.54
CA VAL A 205 17.97 -7.44 -15.20
C VAL A 205 19.09 -6.40 -15.33
N ASN A 206 18.75 -5.14 -15.09
CA ASN A 206 19.70 -4.04 -15.19
C ASN A 206 19.22 -2.87 -14.32
N THR A 207 20.05 -2.39 -13.42
CA THR A 207 19.77 -1.23 -12.55
C THR A 207 19.59 0.07 -13.31
N THR A 208 20.00 0.13 -14.58
CA THR A 208 19.81 1.30 -15.45
C THR A 208 18.58 1.19 -16.37
N ASP A 209 17.92 0.05 -16.39
CA ASP A 209 16.71 -0.16 -17.19
C ASP A 209 15.51 0.44 -16.49
N SER A 210 15.00 1.56 -17.01
CA SER A 210 13.83 2.26 -16.47
C SER A 210 12.53 1.44 -16.53
N ASN A 211 12.52 0.36 -17.27
CA ASN A 211 11.37 -0.54 -17.40
C ASN A 211 11.45 -1.76 -16.48
N LYS A 212 12.43 -1.83 -15.58
CA LYS A 212 12.61 -2.93 -14.63
C LYS A 212 12.35 -2.50 -13.19
N ASP A 213 12.38 -3.46 -12.27
CA ASP A 213 12.11 -3.21 -10.86
C ASP A 213 13.25 -2.50 -10.11
N TYR A 214 14.39 -2.30 -10.76
CA TYR A 214 15.62 -1.71 -10.20
C TYR A 214 16.24 -2.47 -9.02
N CYS A 215 15.83 -3.72 -8.81
CA CYS A 215 16.37 -4.61 -7.81
C CYS A 215 17.18 -5.72 -8.50
N PRO A 216 18.51 -5.60 -8.65
CA PRO A 216 19.30 -6.52 -9.47
C PRO A 216 19.40 -7.93 -8.87
N ASP A 217 19.01 -8.12 -7.64
CA ASP A 217 18.93 -9.40 -6.93
C ASP A 217 17.55 -10.07 -7.02
N THR A 218 16.55 -9.39 -7.57
CA THR A 218 15.24 -9.99 -7.88
C THR A 218 15.37 -10.82 -9.15
N PRO A 219 14.89 -12.08 -9.19
CA PRO A 219 14.82 -12.85 -10.42
C PRO A 219 14.01 -12.13 -11.49
N ALA A 220 14.50 -12.18 -12.75
CA ALA A 220 13.83 -11.50 -13.85
C ALA A 220 12.46 -12.13 -14.13
N ALA A 221 11.44 -11.31 -14.18
CA ALA A 221 10.08 -11.64 -14.61
C ALA A 221 9.64 -10.73 -15.75
N ASN A 222 8.76 -11.20 -16.64
CA ASN A 222 8.26 -10.41 -17.77
C ASN A 222 6.74 -10.23 -17.79
N THR A 223 6.06 -10.71 -16.78
CA THR A 223 4.60 -10.57 -16.62
C THR A 223 4.20 -10.70 -15.17
N ALA A 224 3.00 -10.21 -14.84
CA ALA A 224 2.37 -10.43 -13.54
C ALA A 224 1.97 -11.91 -13.38
N HIS A 225 2.07 -12.43 -12.17
CA HIS A 225 1.56 -13.74 -11.77
C HIS A 225 0.27 -13.58 -10.97
N TYR A 226 -0.71 -14.41 -11.26
CA TYR A 226 -1.98 -14.41 -10.56
C TYR A 226 -2.24 -15.77 -9.91
N GLY A 227 -2.66 -15.75 -8.66
CA GLY A 227 -2.84 -16.97 -7.87
C GLY A 227 -1.53 -17.45 -7.24
N CYS A 228 -1.55 -18.68 -6.71
CA CYS A 228 -0.39 -19.32 -6.09
C CYS A 228 0.28 -20.28 -7.08
N GLU A 229 0.90 -19.77 -8.11
CA GLU A 229 1.63 -20.58 -9.08
C GLU A 229 2.92 -21.10 -8.44
N THR A 230 3.23 -22.37 -8.65
CA THR A 230 4.48 -22.99 -8.18
C THR A 230 5.37 -23.32 -9.37
N GLY A 231 6.65 -22.90 -9.33
CA GLY A 231 7.64 -23.18 -10.39
C GLY A 231 7.46 -22.32 -11.64
N SER A 232 6.73 -21.22 -11.57
CA SER A 232 6.64 -20.27 -12.68
C SER A 232 8.01 -19.64 -12.95
N ASN A 233 8.35 -19.51 -14.22
CA ASN A 233 9.58 -18.84 -14.67
C ASN A 233 9.35 -18.28 -16.08
N THR A 234 9.01 -17.01 -16.15
CA THR A 234 8.69 -16.33 -17.41
C THR A 234 9.94 -15.88 -18.16
N CYS A 235 11.10 -15.85 -17.47
CA CYS A 235 12.40 -15.45 -18.01
C CYS A 235 13.43 -16.58 -17.90
N THR A 236 13.24 -17.64 -18.68
CA THR A 236 14.04 -18.88 -18.63
C THR A 236 15.53 -18.69 -18.90
N ALA A 237 15.94 -17.58 -19.51
CA ALA A 237 17.34 -17.25 -19.78
C ALA A 237 18.05 -16.57 -18.60
N ALA A 238 17.31 -16.15 -17.59
CA ALA A 238 17.85 -15.51 -16.38
C ALA A 238 17.99 -16.53 -15.24
N ALA A 239 18.91 -16.27 -14.31
CA ALA A 239 19.07 -17.12 -13.14
C ALA A 239 17.91 -16.90 -12.15
N GLY A 240 17.40 -18.00 -11.58
CA GLY A 240 16.34 -18.00 -10.60
C GLY A 240 14.94 -18.20 -11.20
N ASN A 241 13.97 -18.44 -10.33
CA ASN A 241 12.55 -18.49 -10.69
C ASN A 241 11.93 -17.15 -10.29
N ASP A 242 11.08 -16.61 -11.15
CA ASP A 242 10.30 -15.40 -10.91
C ASP A 242 9.04 -15.65 -10.07
N MET A 243 9.09 -16.70 -9.29
CA MET A 243 8.04 -16.98 -8.31
C MET A 243 8.03 -16.01 -7.15
N VAL A 244 6.87 -15.66 -6.78
CA VAL A 244 6.56 -14.91 -5.57
C VAL A 244 6.10 -15.86 -4.46
#